data_c671800b47069dd09e2d3608395270cd
#
_entry.id   c671800b47069dd09e2d3608395270cd
#
_cell.length_a   1.000
_cell.length_b   1.000
_cell.length_c   1.000
_cell.angle_alpha   90.00
_cell.angle_beta   90.00
_cell.angle_gamma   90.00
#
_symmetry.space_group_name_H-M   'P 1'
#
loop_
_entity.id
_entity.type
_entity.pdbx_description
1 polymer ?
#
loop_
_entity_poly.entity_id
_entity_poly.type
_entity_poly.pdbx_seq_one_letter_code
_entity_poly.pdbx_strand_id
1 'polypeptide(L)'
;INAYTMALANEVRGHNIKVAALMPGDVKTGFTAARSKSARGADVYPALERSVKTMERDEQNGMSPQTLARRAYGISKKKSPKPLYSCGLSYRLFCVLAGALPNRLVNFILSKLYG
;
A
#
# COMPACT_ATOMS: atom_id res chain seq x y z
N ILE A 1 3.20 -5.53 -9.64
CA ILE A 1 3.03 -4.15 -10.18
C ILE A 1 4.35 -3.40 -10.14
N ASN A 2 5.09 -3.32 -9.02
CA ASN A 2 6.32 -2.53 -8.92
C ASN A 2 7.40 -2.94 -9.93
N ALA A 3 7.66 -4.25 -10.07
CA ALA A 3 8.61 -4.76 -11.06
C ALA A 3 8.17 -4.40 -12.50
N TYR A 4 6.89 -4.55 -12.80
CA TYR A 4 6.32 -4.15 -14.08
C TYR A 4 6.50 -2.64 -14.34
N THR A 5 6.22 -1.79 -13.35
CA THR A 5 6.42 -0.33 -13.46
C THR A 5 7.87 0.02 -13.78
N MET A 6 8.82 -0.64 -13.13
CA MET A 6 10.25 -0.42 -13.37
C MET A 6 10.67 -0.88 -14.78
N ALA A 7 10.18 -2.05 -15.21
CA ALA A 7 10.46 -2.57 -16.55
C ALA A 7 9.89 -1.61 -17.63
N LEU A 8 8.61 -1.24 -17.48
CA LEU A 8 7.95 -0.30 -18.41
C LEU A 8 8.66 1.07 -18.45
N ALA A 9 9.06 1.59 -17.29
CA ALA A 9 9.78 2.87 -17.22
C ALA A 9 11.12 2.84 -18.00
N ASN A 10 11.80 1.68 -18.01
CA ASN A 10 13.01 1.50 -18.79
C ASN A 10 12.73 1.35 -20.28
N GLU A 11 11.71 0.56 -20.64
CA GLU A 11 11.31 0.31 -22.02
C GLU A 11 10.94 1.59 -22.78
N VAL A 12 10.12 2.45 -22.14
CA VAL A 12 9.63 3.68 -22.79
C VAL A 12 10.53 4.90 -22.57
N ARG A 13 11.69 4.74 -21.94
CA ARG A 13 12.61 5.84 -21.62
C ARG A 13 13.03 6.62 -22.87
N GLY A 14 13.31 5.92 -23.98
CA GLY A 14 13.72 6.53 -25.25
C GLY A 14 12.64 7.39 -25.91
N HIS A 15 11.39 7.21 -25.53
CA HIS A 15 10.22 7.93 -26.07
C HIS A 15 9.80 9.15 -25.23
N ASN A 16 10.62 9.59 -24.28
CA ASN A 16 10.33 10.68 -23.36
C ASN A 16 9.05 10.46 -22.52
N ILE A 17 8.58 9.23 -22.40
CA ILE A 17 7.46 8.84 -21.56
C ILE A 17 7.95 8.57 -20.15
N LYS A 18 7.26 9.09 -19.15
CA LYS A 18 7.58 8.92 -17.74
C LYS A 18 6.54 8.02 -17.07
N VAL A 19 7.01 6.97 -16.41
CA VAL A 19 6.15 5.99 -15.74
C VAL A 19 6.45 6.04 -14.24
N ALA A 20 5.41 6.10 -13.44
CA ALA A 20 5.53 6.08 -11.99
C ALA A 20 4.36 5.34 -11.35
N ALA A 21 4.63 4.50 -10.37
CA ALA A 21 3.62 3.92 -9.49
C ALA A 21 3.60 4.68 -8.16
N LEU A 22 2.40 5.01 -7.71
CA LEU A 22 2.16 5.54 -6.37
C LEU A 22 1.56 4.43 -5.50
N MET A 23 2.27 4.07 -4.44
CA MET A 23 1.87 3.05 -3.47
C MET A 23 1.30 3.77 -2.24
N PRO A 24 -0.03 3.89 -2.12
CA PRO A 24 -0.64 4.42 -0.91
C PRO A 24 -0.51 3.39 0.23
N GLY A 25 -0.41 3.89 1.46
CA GLY A 25 -0.83 3.13 2.62
C GLY A 25 -2.36 3.11 2.70
N ASP A 26 -2.89 2.98 3.92
CA ASP A 26 -4.33 2.99 4.12
C ASP A 26 -4.94 4.34 3.74
N VAL A 27 -6.07 4.28 3.03
CA VAL A 27 -6.80 5.47 2.56
C VAL A 27 -8.24 5.39 3.02
N LYS A 28 -8.69 6.39 3.74
CA LYS A 28 -10.05 6.48 4.23
C LYS A 28 -11.03 6.73 3.07
N THR A 29 -11.72 5.67 2.67
CA THR A 29 -12.72 5.70 1.59
C THR A 29 -14.01 4.99 2.01
N GLY A 30 -15.04 5.02 1.17
CA GLY A 30 -16.25 4.22 1.35
C GLY A 30 -16.06 2.71 1.10
N PHE A 31 -14.86 2.27 0.71
CA PHE A 31 -14.58 0.86 0.40
C PHE A 31 -14.80 -0.07 1.59
N THR A 32 -14.38 0.34 2.79
CA THR A 32 -14.57 -0.44 4.02
C THR A 32 -16.06 -0.70 4.30
N ALA A 33 -16.90 0.32 4.12
CA ALA A 33 -18.35 0.19 4.32
C ALA A 33 -19.03 -0.66 3.24
N ALA A 34 -18.48 -0.65 2.02
CA ALA A 34 -19.00 -1.42 0.89
C ALA A 34 -18.49 -2.89 0.86
N ARG A 35 -17.55 -3.25 1.75
CA ARG A 35 -16.97 -4.60 1.79
C ARG A 35 -18.01 -5.64 2.20
N SER A 36 -18.27 -6.62 1.33
CA SER A 36 -19.06 -7.79 1.68
C SER A 36 -18.21 -8.77 2.50
N LYS A 37 -18.67 -9.13 3.68
CA LYS A 37 -18.00 -10.09 4.57
C LYS A 37 -18.69 -11.44 4.48
N SER A 38 -17.93 -12.50 4.19
CA SER A 38 -18.42 -13.86 4.34
C SER A 38 -18.30 -14.28 5.80
N ALA A 39 -19.38 -14.79 6.36
CA ALA A 39 -19.36 -15.41 7.69
C ALA A 39 -18.86 -16.86 7.67
N ARG A 40 -18.62 -17.45 6.47
CA ARG A 40 -18.17 -18.83 6.33
C ARG A 40 -16.74 -18.97 6.83
N GLY A 41 -16.51 -19.90 7.73
CA GLY A 41 -15.19 -20.24 8.26
C GLY A 41 -14.71 -19.35 9.43
N ALA A 42 -15.52 -18.44 9.93
CA ALA A 42 -15.17 -17.62 11.10
C ALA A 42 -14.99 -18.47 12.37
N ASP A 43 -15.71 -19.57 12.47
CA ASP A 43 -15.61 -20.61 13.51
C ASP A 43 -14.30 -21.40 13.42
N VAL A 44 -13.79 -21.61 12.21
CA VAL A 44 -12.56 -22.38 11.94
C VAL A 44 -11.31 -21.49 12.03
N TYR A 45 -11.44 -20.20 11.66
CA TYR A 45 -10.32 -19.24 11.60
C TYR A 45 -10.56 -17.99 12.45
N PRO A 46 -10.47 -18.08 13.79
CA PRO A 46 -10.71 -16.92 14.69
C PRO A 46 -9.78 -15.73 14.42
N ALA A 47 -8.56 -15.98 13.89
CA ALA A 47 -7.62 -14.93 13.50
C ALA A 47 -8.14 -14.07 12.35
N LEU A 48 -9.00 -14.63 11.46
CA LEU A 48 -9.53 -13.90 10.31
C LEU A 48 -10.35 -12.68 10.75
N GLU A 49 -11.22 -12.83 11.73
CA GLU A 49 -12.04 -11.73 12.22
C GLU A 49 -11.20 -10.61 12.84
N ARG A 50 -10.17 -10.98 13.63
CA ARG A 50 -9.23 -10.00 14.21
C ARG A 50 -8.46 -9.26 13.14
N SER A 51 -7.94 -9.98 12.14
CA SER A 51 -7.23 -9.37 11.00
C SER A 51 -8.11 -8.40 10.24
N VAL A 52 -9.35 -8.78 9.91
CA VAL A 52 -10.30 -7.92 9.21
C VAL A 52 -10.63 -6.67 10.02
N LYS A 53 -10.90 -6.80 11.32
CA LYS A 53 -11.16 -5.64 12.21
C LYS A 53 -9.95 -4.68 12.26
N THR A 54 -8.73 -5.23 12.32
CA THR A 54 -7.51 -4.42 12.32
C THR A 54 -7.37 -3.66 11.00
N MET A 55 -7.54 -4.34 9.86
CA MET A 55 -7.50 -3.71 8.53
C MET A 55 -8.55 -2.60 8.39
N GLU A 56 -9.80 -2.84 8.82
CA GLU A 56 -10.87 -1.84 8.75
C GLU A 56 -10.58 -0.62 9.60
N ARG A 57 -10.05 -0.82 10.81
CA ARG A 57 -9.61 0.28 11.67
C ARG A 57 -8.51 1.10 11.01
N ASP A 58 -7.52 0.44 10.43
CA ASP A 58 -6.39 1.10 9.80
C ASP A 58 -6.82 1.86 8.53
N GLU A 59 -7.71 1.29 7.71
CA GLU A 59 -8.34 1.96 6.56
C GLU A 59 -9.13 3.21 7.00
N GLN A 60 -9.91 3.13 8.08
CA GLN A 60 -10.69 4.28 8.57
C GLN A 60 -9.82 5.39 9.17
N ASN A 61 -8.66 5.05 9.71
CA ASN A 61 -7.65 5.99 10.20
C ASN A 61 -6.63 6.38 9.14
N GLY A 62 -6.78 5.87 7.93
CA GLY A 62 -5.91 6.13 6.80
C GLY A 62 -5.93 7.58 6.32
N MET A 63 -5.05 7.90 5.38
CA MET A 63 -4.98 9.23 4.80
C MET A 63 -6.24 9.58 4.01
N SER A 64 -6.54 10.88 3.88
CA SER A 64 -7.67 11.30 3.05
C SER A 64 -7.39 11.08 1.56
N PRO A 65 -8.42 10.76 0.74
CA PRO A 65 -8.29 10.66 -0.72
C PRO A 65 -7.71 11.92 -1.35
N GLN A 66 -8.03 13.09 -0.81
CA GLN A 66 -7.52 14.38 -1.27
C GLN A 66 -6.00 14.49 -1.07
N THR A 67 -5.46 13.94 0.02
CA THR A 67 -4.02 13.90 0.26
C THR A 67 -3.32 13.04 -0.79
N LEU A 68 -3.91 11.86 -1.10
CA LEU A 68 -3.40 10.97 -2.14
C LEU A 68 -3.45 11.64 -3.52
N ALA A 69 -4.58 12.30 -3.86
CA ALA A 69 -4.76 13.01 -5.13
C ALA A 69 -3.73 14.13 -5.31
N ARG A 70 -3.51 14.96 -4.27
CA ARG A 70 -2.47 16.01 -4.31
C ARG A 70 -1.07 15.42 -4.53
N ARG A 71 -0.79 14.25 -3.95
CA ARG A 71 0.49 13.57 -4.13
C ARG A 71 0.64 13.07 -5.56
N ALA A 72 -0.38 12.43 -6.12
CA ALA A 72 -0.41 11.98 -7.51
C ALA A 72 -0.20 13.16 -8.48
N TYR A 73 -0.94 14.25 -8.28
CA TYR A 73 -0.78 15.47 -9.06
C TYR A 73 0.64 16.05 -8.96
N GLY A 74 1.21 16.12 -7.75
CA GLY A 74 2.59 16.58 -7.57
C GLY A 74 3.63 15.71 -8.27
N ILE A 75 3.39 14.41 -8.37
CA ILE A 75 4.25 13.47 -9.10
C ILE A 75 4.13 13.70 -10.61
N SER A 76 2.90 13.88 -11.13
CA SER A 76 2.66 14.09 -12.56
C SER A 76 3.31 15.36 -13.11
N LYS A 77 3.56 16.37 -12.27
CA LYS A 77 4.27 17.60 -12.62
C LYS A 77 5.79 17.49 -12.67
N LYS A 78 6.35 16.37 -12.25
CA LYS A 78 7.82 16.21 -12.21
C LYS A 78 8.39 15.95 -13.60
N LYS A 79 9.41 16.68 -13.98
CA LYS A 79 10.16 16.45 -15.23
C LYS A 79 10.85 15.08 -15.24
N SER A 80 11.32 14.61 -14.09
CA SER A 80 11.97 13.31 -13.93
C SER A 80 11.44 12.62 -12.66
N PRO A 81 10.26 11.98 -12.71
CA PRO A 81 9.74 11.24 -11.59
C PRO A 81 10.54 9.96 -11.37
N LYS A 82 10.62 9.53 -10.10
CA LYS A 82 11.10 8.17 -9.77
C LYS A 82 10.06 7.15 -10.21
N PRO A 83 10.44 5.91 -10.54
CA PRO A 83 9.49 4.87 -10.91
C PRO A 83 8.52 4.49 -9.78
N LEU A 84 8.95 4.59 -8.52
CA LEU A 84 8.16 4.20 -7.35
C LEU A 84 8.07 5.32 -6.32
N TYR A 85 6.87 5.57 -5.82
CA TYR A 85 6.58 6.49 -4.72
C TYR A 85 5.73 5.79 -3.67
N SER A 86 6.11 5.84 -2.41
CA SER A 86 5.25 5.47 -1.29
C SER A 86 4.59 6.72 -0.69
N CYS A 87 3.34 6.60 -0.27
CA CYS A 87 2.57 7.66 0.36
C CYS A 87 2.18 7.25 1.78
N GLY A 88 2.42 8.14 2.74
CA GLY A 88 2.31 7.85 4.17
C GLY A 88 3.68 7.66 4.83
N LEU A 89 3.91 8.34 5.96
CA LEU A 89 5.21 8.30 6.65
C LEU A 89 5.46 6.93 7.28
N SER A 90 4.47 6.38 7.98
CA SER A 90 4.51 5.06 8.58
C SER A 90 4.73 3.96 7.54
N TYR A 91 4.01 4.05 6.41
CA TYR A 91 4.15 3.09 5.32
C TYR A 91 5.55 3.15 4.66
N ARG A 92 6.10 4.35 4.49
CA ARG A 92 7.49 4.51 4.01
C ARG A 92 8.50 3.86 4.94
N LEU A 93 8.35 4.11 6.25
CA LEU A 93 9.22 3.49 7.26
C LEU A 93 9.11 1.97 7.21
N PHE A 94 7.87 1.45 7.15
CA PHE A 94 7.63 0.02 7.04
C PHE A 94 8.28 -0.59 5.78
N CYS A 95 8.15 0.06 4.62
CA CYS A 95 8.77 -0.42 3.38
C CYS A 95 10.30 -0.46 3.47
N VAL A 96 10.92 0.55 4.11
CA VAL A 96 12.38 0.58 4.32
C VAL A 96 12.80 -0.53 5.28
N LEU A 97 12.10 -0.69 6.40
CA LEU A 97 12.39 -1.73 7.37
C LEU A 97 12.19 -3.14 6.77
N ALA A 98 11.10 -3.36 6.04
CA ALA A 98 10.83 -4.63 5.38
C ALA A 98 11.88 -4.99 4.32
N GLY A 99 12.47 -3.98 3.65
CA GLY A 99 13.57 -4.20 2.72
C GLY A 99 14.94 -4.45 3.38
N ALA A 100 15.13 -3.97 4.61
CA ALA A 100 16.39 -4.09 5.35
C ALA A 100 16.44 -5.29 6.30
N LEU A 101 15.28 -5.77 6.77
CA LEU A 101 15.18 -6.86 7.73
C LEU A 101 15.07 -8.22 7.05
N PRO A 102 15.57 -9.31 7.68
CA PRO A 102 15.34 -10.67 7.21
C PRO A 102 13.83 -10.99 7.13
N ASN A 103 13.42 -11.67 6.08
CA ASN A 103 12.00 -12.00 5.83
C ASN A 103 11.32 -12.73 7.01
N ARG A 104 12.08 -13.55 7.76
CA ARG A 104 11.55 -14.22 8.96
C ARG A 104 11.12 -13.22 10.05
N LEU A 105 11.91 -12.17 10.26
CA LEU A 105 11.62 -11.13 11.24
C LEU A 105 10.44 -10.27 10.80
N VAL A 106 10.41 -9.89 9.52
CA VAL A 106 9.26 -9.16 8.94
C VAL A 106 7.97 -9.96 9.12
N ASN A 107 7.99 -11.24 8.78
CA ASN A 107 6.82 -12.12 8.93
C ASN A 107 6.39 -12.28 10.39
N PHE A 108 7.33 -12.39 11.32
CA PHE A 108 7.04 -12.42 12.76
C PHE A 108 6.35 -11.13 13.24
N ILE A 109 6.85 -9.97 12.81
CA ILE A 109 6.23 -8.67 13.15
C ILE A 109 4.81 -8.61 12.59
N LEU A 110 4.61 -8.99 11.32
CA LEU A 110 3.28 -9.02 10.69
C LEU A 110 2.31 -9.96 11.42
N SER A 111 2.78 -11.13 11.83
CA SER A 111 1.94 -12.08 12.59
C SER A 111 1.50 -11.52 13.96
N LYS A 112 2.29 -10.63 14.57
CA LYS A 112 1.92 -9.95 15.82
C LYS A 112 0.96 -8.78 15.61
N LEU A 113 0.99 -8.14 14.45
CA LEU A 113 0.12 -7.01 14.12
C LEU A 113 -1.26 -7.45 13.64
N TYR A 114 -1.33 -8.55 12.89
CA TYR A 114 -2.54 -9.01 12.20
C TYR A 114 -3.03 -10.42 12.61
N GLY A 115 -2.25 -11.16 13.41
CA GLY A 115 -2.53 -12.52 13.86
C GLY A 115 -3.14 -12.61 15.28
#